data_36b6b748f8e3bb55fe5cf3387e9ad28f
#
_entry.id   36b6b748f8e3bb55fe5cf3387e9ad28f
#
_cell.length_a   1.000
_cell.length_b   1.000
_cell.length_c   1.000
_cell.angle_alpha   90.00
_cell.angle_beta   90.00
_cell.angle_gamma   90.00
#
_symmetry.space_group_name_H-M   'P 1'
#
loop_
_entity.id
_entity.type
_entity.pdbx_description
1 polymer ?
#
loop_
_entity_poly.entity_id
_entity_poly.type
_entity_poly.pdbx_seq_one_letter_code
_entity_poly.pdbx_strand_id
1 'polypeptide(L)'
;MADIPVKKYRVRRAKKWLKQKLLPFPLRARKVSVKWRKPERKNWPPRSLADVPGLARYEYSWLSQNGEDGIIRYLFDEIGFESRWFLEFGFGAVQCNSLRLMLHEEFHGLLMDGSSENVDFFNYTAGRFGIDRVKAVQTFITRDNLQYLVTSNGVPREIDFLSLDVDGNDYWFWEALECVSPRVVCIEYNAGLGPDWSCTVPYDDAFERYSKHPSGFFHGASLAALESLGKRKGYYLIGCDSTGTNAFFLRDDVQIDNVPAITAREAFRPHANWLGRGISEAQQLEFMRQMPYQDL
;
A
#
# COMPACT_ATOMS: atom_id res chain seq x y z
N MET A 1 2.81 13.18 29.62
CA MET A 1 2.79 12.03 28.70
C MET A 1 1.35 11.81 28.29
N ALA A 2 1.00 12.01 27.01
CA ALA A 2 -0.32 11.68 26.54
C ALA A 2 -0.42 10.16 26.49
N ASP A 3 -1.25 9.58 27.36
CA ASP A 3 -1.50 8.13 27.43
C ASP A 3 -2.30 7.73 26.17
N ILE A 4 -1.59 7.36 25.10
CA ILE A 4 -2.23 6.82 23.91
C ILE A 4 -2.83 5.46 24.30
N PRO A 5 -4.15 5.21 24.14
CA PRO A 5 -4.82 4.04 24.68
C PRO A 5 -4.48 2.76 23.89
N VAL A 6 -3.22 2.33 23.96
CA VAL A 6 -2.64 1.16 23.29
C VAL A 6 -3.37 -0.15 23.63
N LYS A 7 -3.83 -0.32 24.90
CA LYS A 7 -4.53 -1.54 25.35
C LYS A 7 -5.85 -1.80 24.61
N LYS A 8 -6.65 -0.78 24.32
CA LYS A 8 -7.94 -0.95 23.59
C LYS A 8 -7.77 -1.37 22.13
N TYR A 9 -6.66 -0.98 21.51
CA TYR A 9 -6.34 -1.33 20.12
C TYR A 9 -6.01 -2.82 19.98
N ARG A 10 -5.11 -3.33 20.81
CA ARG A 10 -4.74 -4.77 20.82
C ARG A 10 -5.96 -5.69 20.97
N VAL A 11 -6.88 -5.37 21.86
CA VAL A 11 -8.07 -6.21 22.13
C VAL A 11 -9.04 -6.23 20.95
N ARG A 12 -9.25 -5.10 20.25
CA ARG A 12 -10.15 -5.06 19.07
C ARG A 12 -9.57 -5.77 17.86
N ARG A 13 -8.28 -5.60 17.58
CA ARG A 13 -7.61 -6.26 16.45
C ARG A 13 -7.45 -7.77 16.72
N ALA A 14 -7.06 -8.18 17.92
CA ALA A 14 -7.04 -9.59 18.31
C ALA A 14 -8.43 -10.26 18.19
N LYS A 15 -9.52 -9.56 18.56
CA LYS A 15 -10.90 -10.07 18.37
C LYS A 15 -11.30 -10.14 16.89
N LYS A 16 -10.90 -9.19 16.05
CA LYS A 16 -11.16 -9.24 14.61
C LYS A 16 -10.37 -10.37 13.95
N TRP A 17 -9.09 -10.51 14.29
CA TRP A 17 -8.20 -11.58 13.84
C TRP A 17 -8.68 -12.97 14.28
N LEU A 18 -9.05 -13.15 15.58
CA LEU A 18 -9.63 -14.40 16.10
C LEU A 18 -10.95 -14.76 15.40
N LYS A 19 -11.84 -13.78 15.13
CA LYS A 19 -13.07 -14.04 14.38
C LYS A 19 -12.81 -14.44 12.93
N GLN A 20 -11.75 -13.96 12.31
CA GLN A 20 -11.36 -14.39 10.96
C GLN A 20 -10.74 -15.79 10.97
N LYS A 21 -9.89 -16.13 11.95
CA LYS A 21 -9.30 -17.46 12.10
C LYS A 21 -10.30 -18.55 12.50
N LEU A 22 -11.39 -18.22 13.18
CA LEU A 22 -12.41 -19.18 13.62
C LEU A 22 -13.31 -19.69 12.48
N LEU A 23 -13.28 -19.09 11.28
CA LEU A 23 -14.03 -19.59 10.13
C LEU A 23 -13.17 -20.60 9.36
N PRO A 24 -13.69 -21.81 9.05
CA PRO A 24 -13.01 -22.76 8.19
C PRO A 24 -12.59 -22.13 6.85
N PHE A 25 -11.42 -22.51 6.34
CA PHE A 25 -10.83 -22.01 5.10
C PHE A 25 -11.83 -21.92 3.92
N PRO A 26 -12.68 -22.95 3.62
CA PRO A 26 -13.65 -22.88 2.54
C PRO A 26 -14.74 -21.81 2.74
N LEU A 27 -15.14 -21.52 3.98
CA LEU A 27 -16.12 -20.46 4.27
C LEU A 27 -15.54 -19.06 4.12
N ARG A 28 -14.25 -18.88 4.44
CA ARG A 28 -13.53 -17.63 4.18
C ARG A 28 -13.41 -17.39 2.69
N ALA A 29 -12.98 -18.40 1.92
CA ALA A 29 -12.87 -18.35 0.48
C ALA A 29 -14.22 -18.01 -0.21
N ARG A 30 -15.34 -18.54 0.31
CA ARG A 30 -16.68 -18.20 -0.20
C ARG A 30 -17.00 -16.70 -0.01
N LYS A 31 -16.67 -16.11 1.14
CA LYS A 31 -16.87 -14.66 1.38
C LYS A 31 -16.05 -13.80 0.43
N VAL A 32 -14.80 -14.16 0.19
CA VAL A 32 -13.91 -13.46 -0.74
C VAL A 32 -14.42 -13.62 -2.17
N SER A 33 -14.78 -14.83 -2.57
CA SER A 33 -15.37 -15.09 -3.89
C SER A 33 -16.60 -14.23 -4.15
N VAL A 34 -17.42 -13.96 -3.14
CA VAL A 34 -18.56 -13.03 -3.26
C VAL A 34 -18.08 -11.59 -3.48
N LYS A 35 -17.02 -11.15 -2.79
CA LYS A 35 -16.45 -9.81 -2.97
C LYS A 35 -15.85 -9.66 -4.37
N TRP A 36 -15.08 -10.62 -4.85
CA TRP A 36 -14.45 -10.61 -6.18
C TRP A 36 -15.47 -10.64 -7.34
N ARG A 37 -16.70 -11.14 -7.11
CA ARG A 37 -17.78 -11.16 -8.12
C ARG A 37 -18.67 -9.91 -8.11
N LYS A 38 -18.47 -9.00 -7.17
CA LYS A 38 -19.27 -7.77 -7.15
C LYS A 38 -18.96 -6.94 -8.40
N PRO A 39 -19.97 -6.48 -9.11
CA PRO A 39 -19.74 -5.57 -10.23
C PRO A 39 -19.18 -4.25 -9.72
N GLU A 40 -18.30 -3.64 -10.50
CA GLU A 40 -17.82 -2.30 -10.24
C GLU A 40 -18.98 -1.29 -10.29
N ARG A 41 -18.93 -0.23 -9.48
CA ARG A 41 -19.97 0.80 -9.52
C ARG A 41 -19.95 1.54 -10.85
N LYS A 42 -21.15 1.72 -11.43
CA LYS A 42 -21.31 2.41 -12.73
C LYS A 42 -21.02 3.92 -12.66
N ASN A 43 -21.25 4.56 -11.50
CA ASN A 43 -21.07 6.00 -11.29
C ASN A 43 -19.76 6.26 -10.56
N TRP A 44 -18.78 6.67 -11.32
CA TRP A 44 -17.44 7.00 -10.89
C TRP A 44 -17.00 8.37 -11.45
N PRO A 45 -16.33 9.25 -10.69
CA PRO A 45 -16.16 9.22 -9.24
C PRO A 45 -17.46 9.43 -8.48
N PRO A 46 -17.57 9.02 -7.17
CA PRO A 46 -18.73 9.33 -6.37
C PRO A 46 -18.95 10.85 -6.30
N ARG A 47 -20.17 11.31 -6.51
CA ARG A 47 -20.52 12.74 -6.52
C ARG A 47 -20.07 13.49 -5.24
N SER A 48 -20.02 12.77 -4.11
CA SER A 48 -19.60 13.30 -2.81
C SER A 48 -18.10 13.64 -2.71
N LEU A 49 -17.27 13.18 -3.63
CA LEU A 49 -15.83 13.43 -3.65
C LEU A 49 -15.39 14.40 -4.75
N ALA A 50 -16.33 14.88 -5.59
CA ALA A 50 -16.00 15.78 -6.70
C ALA A 50 -15.33 17.09 -6.26
N ASP A 51 -15.65 17.58 -5.05
CA ASP A 51 -15.11 18.82 -4.49
C ASP A 51 -13.84 18.60 -3.63
N VAL A 52 -13.41 17.35 -3.46
CA VAL A 52 -12.19 17.03 -2.70
C VAL A 52 -10.97 17.30 -3.58
N PRO A 53 -9.96 18.05 -3.10
CA PRO A 53 -8.78 18.37 -3.90
C PRO A 53 -7.83 17.17 -4.09
N GLY A 54 -7.09 17.17 -5.20
CA GLY A 54 -6.07 16.19 -5.51
C GLY A 54 -6.62 14.79 -5.82
N LEU A 55 -5.80 13.77 -5.63
CA LEU A 55 -6.13 12.38 -5.95
C LEU A 55 -7.28 11.82 -5.10
N ALA A 56 -7.48 12.32 -3.90
CA ALA A 56 -8.53 11.87 -3.00
C ALA A 56 -9.95 12.00 -3.60
N ARG A 57 -10.15 12.91 -4.59
CA ARG A 57 -11.44 13.01 -5.32
C ARG A 57 -11.81 11.76 -6.11
N TYR A 58 -10.81 10.94 -6.44
CA TYR A 58 -10.98 9.72 -7.22
C TYR A 58 -11.10 8.47 -6.37
N GLU A 59 -11.06 8.58 -5.04
CA GLU A 59 -11.15 7.44 -4.13
C GLU A 59 -12.45 6.66 -4.28
N TYR A 60 -12.28 5.36 -4.34
CA TYR A 60 -13.38 4.41 -4.34
C TYR A 60 -12.88 3.04 -3.90
N SER A 61 -13.33 2.55 -2.73
CA SER A 61 -12.97 1.22 -2.24
C SER A 61 -13.93 0.16 -2.77
N TRP A 62 -13.41 -0.74 -3.56
CA TRP A 62 -14.11 -1.95 -4.00
C TRP A 62 -13.37 -3.20 -3.52
N LEU A 63 -12.10 -3.30 -3.83
CA LEU A 63 -11.20 -4.40 -3.51
C LEU A 63 -10.02 -3.95 -2.64
N SER A 64 -9.70 -2.68 -2.63
CA SER A 64 -8.71 -2.04 -1.76
C SER A 64 -9.31 -1.59 -0.41
N GLN A 65 -8.46 -1.04 0.48
CA GLN A 65 -8.86 -0.67 1.85
C GLN A 65 -9.33 0.78 1.97
N ASN A 66 -8.60 1.73 1.37
CA ASN A 66 -8.70 3.16 1.63
C ASN A 66 -9.14 3.98 0.39
N GLY A 67 -9.62 3.33 -0.67
CA GLY A 67 -10.06 4.00 -1.89
C GLY A 67 -9.06 3.95 -3.05
N GLU A 68 -7.97 3.22 -2.88
CA GLU A 68 -6.90 3.09 -3.87
C GLU A 68 -7.40 2.57 -5.22
N ASP A 69 -8.38 1.66 -5.23
CA ASP A 69 -8.98 1.16 -6.50
C ASP A 69 -9.37 2.30 -7.42
N GLY A 70 -9.89 3.34 -6.83
CA GLY A 70 -10.35 4.47 -7.56
C GLY A 70 -9.27 5.37 -8.09
N ILE A 71 -8.28 5.66 -7.28
CA ILE A 71 -7.11 6.42 -7.69
C ILE A 71 -6.37 5.67 -8.80
N ILE A 72 -6.11 4.37 -8.60
CA ILE A 72 -5.41 3.53 -9.58
C ILE A 72 -6.19 3.48 -10.90
N ARG A 73 -7.53 3.34 -10.84
CA ARG A 73 -8.36 3.40 -12.04
C ARG A 73 -8.20 4.72 -12.77
N TYR A 74 -8.33 5.84 -12.07
CA TYR A 74 -8.18 7.17 -12.66
C TYR A 74 -6.83 7.32 -13.36
N LEU A 75 -5.74 6.95 -12.67
CA LEU A 75 -4.41 7.06 -13.24
C LEU A 75 -4.29 6.27 -14.57
N PHE A 76 -4.76 5.03 -14.59
CA PHE A 76 -4.69 4.21 -15.81
C PHE A 76 -5.74 4.56 -16.86
N ASP A 77 -6.87 5.16 -16.51
CA ASP A 77 -7.79 5.74 -17.49
C ASP A 77 -7.12 6.89 -18.24
N GLU A 78 -6.22 7.67 -17.61
CA GLU A 78 -5.48 8.77 -18.21
C GLU A 78 -4.24 8.31 -19.01
N ILE A 79 -3.42 7.39 -18.47
CA ILE A 79 -2.13 7.02 -19.07
C ILE A 79 -2.19 5.73 -19.91
N GLY A 80 -3.30 5.01 -19.88
CA GLY A 80 -3.43 3.68 -20.49
C GLY A 80 -2.52 2.62 -19.87
N PHE A 81 -2.62 1.38 -20.37
CA PHE A 81 -1.77 0.26 -19.96
C PHE A 81 -0.71 0.00 -21.03
N GLU A 82 0.50 -0.41 -20.62
CA GLU A 82 1.57 -0.81 -21.53
C GLU A 82 1.93 -2.30 -21.38
N SER A 83 2.44 -2.68 -20.21
CA SER A 83 2.88 -4.05 -19.97
C SER A 83 1.79 -4.97 -19.42
N ARG A 84 0.80 -4.40 -18.76
CA ARG A 84 -0.20 -5.10 -17.95
C ARG A 84 0.44 -6.02 -16.91
N TRP A 85 1.51 -5.56 -16.29
CA TRP A 85 2.17 -6.21 -15.17
C TRP A 85 2.10 -5.37 -13.90
N PHE A 86 1.86 -6.04 -12.78
CA PHE A 86 2.02 -5.45 -11.47
C PHE A 86 2.94 -6.28 -10.57
N LEU A 87 3.49 -5.62 -9.57
CA LEU A 87 4.23 -6.20 -8.46
C LEU A 87 3.68 -5.62 -7.16
N GLU A 88 3.34 -6.46 -6.17
CA GLU A 88 2.84 -6.01 -4.88
C GLU A 88 3.49 -6.78 -3.74
N PHE A 89 4.03 -6.04 -2.77
CA PHE A 89 4.62 -6.55 -1.53
C PHE A 89 3.72 -6.21 -0.35
N GLY A 90 3.44 -7.22 0.50
CA GLY A 90 2.54 -7.04 1.63
C GLY A 90 1.08 -6.94 1.20
N PHE A 91 0.51 -8.01 0.68
CA PHE A 91 -0.86 -8.00 0.19
C PHE A 91 -1.86 -8.66 1.16
N GLY A 92 -3.09 -8.20 1.12
CA GLY A 92 -4.21 -8.89 1.76
C GLY A 92 -5.03 -9.70 0.76
N ALA A 93 -5.16 -11.03 0.94
CA ALA A 93 -5.91 -11.87 0.00
C ALA A 93 -7.38 -11.45 -0.20
N VAL A 94 -7.93 -10.64 0.69
CA VAL A 94 -9.31 -10.09 0.62
C VAL A 94 -9.35 -8.68 0.06
N GLN A 95 -8.28 -7.92 0.29
CA GLN A 95 -8.14 -6.52 -0.07
C GLN A 95 -6.68 -6.25 -0.36
N CYS A 96 -6.35 -5.89 -1.58
CA CYS A 96 -5.05 -5.36 -1.96
C CYS A 96 -5.19 -4.41 -3.15
N ASN A 97 -4.15 -3.65 -3.41
CA ASN A 97 -4.22 -2.54 -4.37
C ASN A 97 -4.29 -3.02 -5.82
N SER A 98 -3.71 -4.19 -6.13
CA SER A 98 -3.69 -4.75 -7.49
C SER A 98 -4.88 -5.65 -7.84
N LEU A 99 -5.79 -5.97 -6.88
CA LEU A 99 -6.91 -6.89 -7.15
C LEU A 99 -7.82 -6.43 -8.30
N ARG A 100 -8.09 -5.13 -8.42
CA ARG A 100 -8.89 -4.61 -9.52
C ARG A 100 -8.19 -4.83 -10.87
N LEU A 101 -6.90 -4.55 -10.95
CA LEU A 101 -6.09 -4.75 -12.17
C LEU A 101 -6.11 -6.22 -12.60
N MET A 102 -5.96 -7.13 -11.63
CA MET A 102 -6.04 -8.57 -11.86
C MET A 102 -7.42 -9.01 -12.38
N LEU A 103 -8.50 -8.57 -11.73
CA LEU A 103 -9.85 -9.10 -12.00
C LEU A 103 -10.52 -8.49 -13.23
N HIS A 104 -10.20 -7.23 -13.57
CA HIS A 104 -10.93 -6.48 -14.58
C HIS A 104 -10.09 -5.98 -15.75
N GLU A 105 -8.77 -5.92 -15.58
CA GLU A 105 -7.86 -5.40 -16.61
C GLU A 105 -6.88 -6.47 -17.13
N GLU A 106 -7.10 -7.73 -16.73
CA GLU A 106 -6.32 -8.90 -17.17
C GLU A 106 -4.80 -8.79 -16.95
N PHE A 107 -4.39 -8.10 -15.89
CA PHE A 107 -2.98 -7.97 -15.54
C PHE A 107 -2.36 -9.29 -15.14
N HIS A 108 -1.12 -9.50 -15.55
CA HIS A 108 -0.18 -10.43 -14.94
C HIS A 108 0.37 -9.84 -13.65
N GLY A 109 0.79 -10.66 -12.72
CA GLY A 109 1.33 -10.10 -11.49
C GLY A 109 2.01 -11.08 -10.57
N LEU A 110 2.83 -10.48 -9.70
CA LEU A 110 3.47 -11.18 -8.59
C LEU A 110 3.07 -10.50 -7.29
N LEU A 111 2.53 -11.29 -6.36
CA LEU A 111 2.20 -10.91 -5.01
C LEU A 111 3.15 -11.62 -4.05
N MET A 112 3.74 -10.89 -3.10
CA MET A 112 4.63 -11.48 -2.09
C MET A 112 4.20 -11.07 -0.69
N ASP A 113 4.14 -12.04 0.22
CA ASP A 113 3.78 -11.84 1.63
C ASP A 113 4.47 -12.87 2.53
N GLY A 114 4.80 -12.50 3.75
CA GLY A 114 5.38 -13.40 4.75
C GLY A 114 4.41 -14.43 5.32
N SER A 115 3.10 -14.20 5.19
CA SER A 115 2.03 -15.07 5.72
C SER A 115 1.68 -16.18 4.75
N SER A 116 2.04 -17.43 5.08
CA SER A 116 1.60 -18.60 4.31
C SER A 116 0.07 -18.70 4.21
N GLU A 117 -0.64 -18.38 5.31
CA GLU A 117 -2.12 -18.39 5.32
C GLU A 117 -2.71 -17.43 4.27
N ASN A 118 -2.11 -16.25 4.13
CA ASN A 118 -2.57 -15.24 3.19
C ASN A 118 -2.32 -15.67 1.73
N VAL A 119 -1.13 -16.19 1.47
CA VAL A 119 -0.72 -16.70 0.15
C VAL A 119 -1.55 -17.90 -0.27
N ASP A 120 -1.68 -18.92 0.59
CA ASP A 120 -2.48 -20.11 0.30
C ASP A 120 -3.94 -19.77 0.01
N PHE A 121 -4.48 -18.84 0.79
CA PHE A 121 -5.86 -18.39 0.62
C PHE A 121 -6.06 -17.64 -0.69
N PHE A 122 -5.10 -16.78 -1.08
CA PHE A 122 -5.14 -16.10 -2.38
C PHE A 122 -5.07 -17.11 -3.52
N ASN A 123 -4.05 -17.99 -3.52
CA ASN A 123 -3.84 -18.97 -4.59
C ASN A 123 -5.04 -19.91 -4.74
N TYR A 124 -5.62 -20.38 -3.63
CA TYR A 124 -6.86 -21.18 -3.67
C TYR A 124 -8.01 -20.40 -4.33
N THR A 125 -8.18 -19.12 -3.97
CA THR A 125 -9.27 -18.32 -4.50
C THR A 125 -9.05 -18.00 -5.97
N ALA A 126 -7.83 -17.58 -6.36
CA ALA A 126 -7.47 -17.30 -7.74
C ALA A 126 -7.70 -18.54 -8.65
N GLY A 127 -7.28 -19.74 -8.21
CA GLY A 127 -7.52 -20.98 -8.92
C GLY A 127 -9.02 -21.28 -9.15
N ARG A 128 -9.89 -20.94 -8.18
CA ARG A 128 -11.36 -21.06 -8.37
C ARG A 128 -11.95 -20.08 -9.36
N PHE A 129 -11.26 -18.99 -9.65
CA PHE A 129 -11.63 -18.01 -10.68
C PHE A 129 -10.95 -18.26 -12.02
N GLY A 130 -10.12 -19.31 -12.13
CA GLY A 130 -9.35 -19.59 -13.34
C GLY A 130 -8.28 -18.54 -13.63
N ILE A 131 -7.76 -17.88 -12.58
CA ILE A 131 -6.72 -16.88 -12.69
C ILE A 131 -5.36 -17.56 -12.48
N ASP A 132 -4.63 -17.77 -13.55
CA ASP A 132 -3.30 -18.40 -13.59
C ASP A 132 -2.17 -17.40 -13.89
N ARG A 133 -2.51 -16.21 -14.36
CA ARG A 133 -1.57 -15.14 -14.73
C ARG A 133 -1.04 -14.34 -13.53
N VAL A 134 -1.56 -14.57 -12.33
CA VAL A 134 -1.11 -13.92 -11.09
C VAL A 134 -0.66 -14.97 -10.10
N LYS A 135 0.56 -14.82 -9.61
CA LYS A 135 1.19 -15.73 -8.65
C LYS A 135 1.35 -15.04 -7.31
N ALA A 136 0.91 -15.69 -6.25
CA ALA A 136 1.25 -15.29 -4.88
C ALA A 136 2.33 -16.22 -4.32
N VAL A 137 3.38 -15.64 -3.76
CA VAL A 137 4.55 -16.35 -3.21
C VAL A 137 4.73 -16.00 -1.74
N GLN A 138 4.80 -17.04 -0.90
CA GLN A 138 5.16 -16.86 0.50
C GLN A 138 6.66 -16.70 0.63
N THR A 139 7.07 -15.53 1.11
CA THR A 139 8.49 -15.23 1.32
C THR A 139 8.67 -14.08 2.30
N PHE A 140 9.79 -14.10 3.02
CA PHE A 140 10.27 -12.93 3.73
C PHE A 140 11.24 -12.18 2.83
N ILE A 141 10.88 -10.94 2.51
CA ILE A 141 11.66 -10.07 1.63
C ILE A 141 12.74 -9.38 2.45
N THR A 142 13.97 -9.37 1.90
CA THR A 142 15.10 -8.61 2.41
C THR A 142 15.74 -7.82 1.25
N ARG A 143 16.58 -6.83 1.56
CA ARG A 143 17.33 -6.10 0.51
C ARG A 143 18.17 -7.04 -0.36
N ASP A 144 18.73 -8.10 0.23
CA ASP A 144 19.62 -9.01 -0.45
C ASP A 144 18.90 -9.97 -1.40
N ASN A 145 17.68 -10.41 -1.05
CA ASN A 145 16.93 -11.38 -1.86
C ASN A 145 15.93 -10.76 -2.82
N LEU A 146 15.59 -9.48 -2.65
CA LEU A 146 14.54 -8.76 -3.36
C LEU A 146 14.66 -8.89 -4.89
N GLN A 147 15.85 -8.57 -5.45
CA GLN A 147 16.08 -8.61 -6.90
C GLN A 147 15.91 -10.03 -7.45
N TYR A 148 16.46 -11.02 -6.74
CA TYR A 148 16.34 -12.42 -7.12
C TYR A 148 14.90 -12.90 -7.08
N LEU A 149 14.14 -12.56 -6.02
CA LEU A 149 12.75 -12.95 -5.88
C LEU A 149 11.90 -12.41 -7.04
N VAL A 150 12.11 -11.17 -7.43
CA VAL A 150 11.37 -10.54 -8.53
C VAL A 150 11.72 -11.18 -9.87
N THR A 151 13.02 -11.27 -10.19
CA THR A 151 13.49 -11.75 -11.50
C THR A 151 13.27 -13.25 -11.69
N SER A 152 13.49 -14.08 -10.66
CA SER A 152 13.25 -15.53 -10.72
C SER A 152 11.78 -15.91 -10.87
N ASN A 153 10.85 -15.02 -10.51
CA ASN A 153 9.43 -15.20 -10.76
C ASN A 153 8.95 -14.64 -12.10
N GLY A 154 9.86 -14.18 -12.96
CA GLY A 154 9.58 -13.81 -14.34
C GLY A 154 8.91 -12.43 -14.50
N VAL A 155 9.02 -11.55 -13.51
CA VAL A 155 8.52 -10.17 -13.62
C VAL A 155 9.39 -9.42 -14.64
N PRO A 156 8.82 -8.80 -15.67
CA PRO A 156 9.57 -8.02 -16.64
C PRO A 156 10.12 -6.74 -16.03
N ARG A 157 11.12 -6.13 -16.69
CA ARG A 157 11.67 -4.85 -16.21
C ARG A 157 10.63 -3.73 -16.24
N GLU A 158 9.94 -3.58 -17.36
CA GLU A 158 8.88 -2.57 -17.51
C GLU A 158 7.57 -3.14 -16.99
N ILE A 159 7.04 -2.52 -15.93
CA ILE A 159 5.74 -2.87 -15.35
C ILE A 159 4.87 -1.62 -15.20
N ASP A 160 3.57 -1.79 -15.24
CA ASP A 160 2.65 -0.68 -15.08
C ASP A 160 2.50 -0.25 -13.61
N PHE A 161 2.46 -1.19 -12.68
CA PHE A 161 2.11 -0.90 -11.30
C PHE A 161 3.00 -1.61 -10.27
N LEU A 162 3.45 -0.85 -9.27
CA LEU A 162 4.12 -1.35 -8.06
C LEU A 162 3.32 -0.90 -6.84
N SER A 163 3.03 -1.83 -5.92
CA SER A 163 2.48 -1.54 -4.60
C SER A 163 3.41 -2.06 -3.51
N LEU A 164 3.73 -1.20 -2.54
CA LEU A 164 4.58 -1.50 -1.40
C LEU A 164 3.85 -1.16 -0.09
N ASP A 165 3.56 -2.19 0.71
CA ASP A 165 2.94 -2.07 2.04
C ASP A 165 3.38 -3.27 2.88
N VAL A 166 4.58 -3.16 3.46
CA VAL A 166 5.20 -4.24 4.26
C VAL A 166 5.29 -3.91 5.75
N ASP A 167 4.55 -2.88 6.18
CA ASP A 167 4.46 -2.48 7.59
C ASP A 167 5.84 -2.08 8.21
N GLY A 168 6.82 -1.64 7.38
CA GLY A 168 8.10 -1.24 7.96
C GLY A 168 9.23 -0.89 7.00
N ASN A 169 9.74 -1.86 6.25
CA ASN A 169 10.90 -1.68 5.37
C ASN A 169 10.56 -1.07 3.99
N ASP A 170 9.41 -0.44 3.82
CA ASP A 170 8.88 0.07 2.54
C ASP A 170 9.88 0.95 1.80
N TYR A 171 10.46 1.93 2.50
CA TYR A 171 11.51 2.82 1.97
C TYR A 171 12.71 2.03 1.45
N TRP A 172 13.21 1.09 2.25
CA TRP A 172 14.41 0.32 1.94
C TRP A 172 14.20 -0.64 0.78
N PHE A 173 13.00 -1.20 0.65
CA PHE A 173 12.68 -2.06 -0.48
C PHE A 173 12.51 -1.26 -1.76
N TRP A 174 11.87 -0.09 -1.71
CA TRP A 174 11.81 0.78 -2.89
C TRP A 174 13.19 1.30 -3.28
N GLU A 175 14.02 1.68 -2.32
CA GLU A 175 15.40 2.10 -2.58
C GLU A 175 16.19 1.00 -3.29
N ALA A 176 16.15 -0.23 -2.77
CA ALA A 176 16.91 -1.36 -3.29
C ALA A 176 16.37 -1.92 -4.61
N LEU A 177 15.08 -1.75 -4.91
CA LEU A 177 14.42 -2.35 -6.08
C LEU A 177 14.86 -1.66 -7.38
N GLU A 178 15.76 -2.33 -8.14
CA GLU A 178 16.33 -1.81 -9.39
C GLU A 178 15.96 -2.65 -10.62
N CYS A 179 15.52 -3.90 -10.42
CA CYS A 179 15.24 -4.83 -11.52
C CYS A 179 13.92 -4.53 -12.26
N VAL A 180 13.05 -3.66 -11.73
CA VAL A 180 11.81 -3.24 -12.37
C VAL A 180 11.73 -1.72 -12.45
N SER A 181 10.96 -1.25 -13.43
CA SER A 181 10.71 0.17 -13.71
C SER A 181 9.19 0.39 -13.82
N PRO A 182 8.47 0.50 -12.69
CA PRO A 182 7.02 0.73 -12.70
C PRO A 182 6.65 2.12 -13.22
N ARG A 183 5.55 2.22 -13.97
CA ARG A 183 5.00 3.51 -14.40
C ARG A 183 4.30 4.25 -13.27
N VAL A 184 3.63 3.49 -12.39
CA VAL A 184 2.92 3.99 -11.20
C VAL A 184 3.42 3.25 -9.97
N VAL A 185 3.75 3.98 -8.90
CA VAL A 185 4.10 3.43 -7.59
C VAL A 185 3.08 3.88 -6.55
N CYS A 186 2.54 2.92 -5.79
CA CYS A 186 1.74 3.13 -4.59
C CYS A 186 2.54 2.59 -3.40
N ILE A 187 2.78 3.41 -2.38
CA ILE A 187 3.64 3.02 -1.25
C ILE A 187 3.08 3.54 0.07
N GLU A 188 3.08 2.65 1.12
CA GLU A 188 2.68 3.06 2.47
C GLU A 188 3.65 4.10 3.03
N TYR A 189 3.10 5.17 3.63
CA TYR A 189 3.87 6.11 4.42
C TYR A 189 3.29 6.26 5.83
N ASN A 190 4.11 6.68 6.77
CA ASN A 190 3.66 6.92 8.13
C ASN A 190 3.32 8.39 8.34
N ALA A 191 2.04 8.73 8.21
CA ALA A 191 1.56 10.09 8.39
C ALA A 191 1.78 10.65 9.82
N GLY A 192 2.00 9.80 10.81
CA GLY A 192 2.34 10.25 12.17
C GLY A 192 3.67 10.99 12.26
N LEU A 193 4.54 10.88 11.25
CA LEU A 193 5.83 11.58 11.16
C LEU A 193 5.70 13.02 10.66
N GLY A 194 4.50 13.42 10.25
CA GLY A 194 4.24 14.75 9.71
C GLY A 194 4.78 14.97 8.29
N PRO A 195 4.56 16.17 7.71
CA PRO A 195 4.93 16.46 6.33
C PRO A 195 6.40 16.82 6.11
N ASP A 196 7.14 17.18 7.15
CA ASP A 196 8.42 17.87 7.01
C ASP A 196 9.63 17.06 7.46
N TRP A 197 9.43 16.12 8.36
CA TRP A 197 10.52 15.31 8.90
C TRP A 197 10.88 14.21 7.90
N SER A 198 12.11 14.28 7.35
CA SER A 198 12.63 13.26 6.42
C SER A 198 13.28 12.13 7.23
N CYS A 199 12.57 11.05 7.45
CA CYS A 199 13.05 9.91 8.25
C CYS A 199 12.35 8.60 7.89
N THR A 200 12.98 7.50 8.29
CA THR A 200 12.45 6.14 8.17
C THR A 200 12.86 5.28 9.36
N VAL A 201 12.21 4.13 9.56
CA VAL A 201 12.73 3.13 10.49
C VAL A 201 14.11 2.66 10.03
N PRO A 202 15.07 2.38 10.94
CA PRO A 202 16.30 1.69 10.56
C PRO A 202 16.00 0.36 9.88
N TYR A 203 16.77 0.02 8.84
CA TYR A 203 16.61 -1.26 8.16
C TYR A 203 16.84 -2.44 9.09
N ASP A 204 15.98 -3.42 9.01
CA ASP A 204 16.12 -4.68 9.73
C ASP A 204 15.43 -5.81 8.92
N ASP A 205 16.19 -6.84 8.52
CA ASP A 205 15.66 -8.00 7.80
C ASP A 205 14.46 -8.67 8.49
N ALA A 206 14.45 -8.65 9.81
CA ALA A 206 13.41 -9.25 10.66
C ALA A 206 12.42 -8.19 11.19
N PHE A 207 12.22 -7.07 10.46
CA PHE A 207 11.31 -6.04 10.93
C PHE A 207 9.88 -6.58 11.04
N GLU A 208 9.34 -6.53 12.26
CA GLU A 208 7.94 -6.82 12.53
C GLU A 208 7.40 -5.70 13.43
N ARG A 209 6.45 -4.94 12.89
CA ARG A 209 5.87 -3.71 13.44
C ARG A 209 5.52 -3.77 14.93
N TYR A 210 4.86 -4.85 15.36
CA TYR A 210 4.39 -5.00 16.74
C TYR A 210 5.46 -5.55 17.70
N SER A 211 6.45 -6.23 17.17
CA SER A 211 7.63 -6.67 17.94
C SER A 211 8.57 -5.50 18.19
N LYS A 212 8.68 -4.57 17.23
CA LYS A 212 9.51 -3.37 17.39
C LYS A 212 8.92 -2.38 18.40
N HIS A 213 7.60 -2.14 18.34
CA HIS A 213 6.92 -1.32 19.34
C HIS A 213 5.47 -1.79 19.56
N PRO A 214 5.04 -1.95 20.83
CA PRO A 214 3.72 -2.51 21.13
C PRO A 214 2.53 -1.67 20.65
N SER A 215 2.72 -0.39 20.36
CA SER A 215 1.67 0.45 19.74
C SER A 215 1.42 0.08 18.29
N GLY A 216 2.42 -0.47 17.59
CA GLY A 216 2.43 -0.65 16.15
C GLY A 216 2.55 0.67 15.37
N PHE A 217 2.97 1.75 16.01
CA PHE A 217 3.12 3.06 15.35
C PHE A 217 4.53 3.30 14.81
N PHE A 218 5.50 2.55 15.32
CA PHE A 218 6.87 2.57 14.82
C PHE A 218 6.98 1.69 13.58
N HIS A 219 6.83 2.28 12.40
CA HIS A 219 6.91 1.60 11.11
C HIS A 219 7.17 2.61 9.98
N GLY A 220 7.64 2.11 8.83
CA GLY A 220 7.69 2.81 7.56
C GLY A 220 8.51 4.09 7.55
N ALA A 221 8.27 4.91 6.55
CA ALA A 221 8.95 6.17 6.30
C ALA A 221 7.98 7.36 6.27
N SER A 222 8.53 8.55 6.45
CA SER A 222 7.80 9.81 6.23
C SER A 222 7.56 10.07 4.74
N LEU A 223 6.53 10.85 4.44
CA LEU A 223 6.25 11.26 3.06
C LEU A 223 7.40 12.09 2.45
N ALA A 224 8.07 12.93 3.26
CA ALA A 224 9.23 13.70 2.82
C ALA A 224 10.42 12.80 2.42
N ALA A 225 10.65 11.71 3.16
CA ALA A 225 11.68 10.73 2.81
C ALA A 225 11.33 10.00 1.50
N LEU A 226 10.06 9.60 1.31
CA LEU A 226 9.62 8.95 0.08
C LEU A 226 9.64 9.90 -1.13
N GLU A 227 9.28 11.17 -0.97
CA GLU A 227 9.42 12.18 -2.03
C GLU A 227 10.88 12.31 -2.47
N SER A 228 11.81 12.43 -1.52
CA SER A 228 13.24 12.52 -1.79
C SER A 228 13.77 11.26 -2.50
N LEU A 229 13.35 10.08 -2.05
CA LEU A 229 13.70 8.81 -2.69
C LEU A 229 13.14 8.73 -4.11
N GLY A 230 11.86 9.05 -4.29
CA GLY A 230 11.20 9.06 -5.60
C GLY A 230 11.98 9.90 -6.61
N LYS A 231 12.32 11.15 -6.25
CA LYS A 231 13.13 12.04 -7.10
C LYS A 231 14.48 11.42 -7.49
N ARG A 232 15.18 10.77 -6.58
CA ARG A 232 16.45 10.09 -6.89
C ARG A 232 16.26 8.91 -7.85
N LYS A 233 15.08 8.27 -7.82
CA LYS A 233 14.75 7.11 -8.66
C LYS A 233 14.08 7.49 -10.00
N GLY A 234 13.86 8.78 -10.29
CA GLY A 234 13.19 9.24 -11.51
C GLY A 234 11.66 9.16 -11.41
N TYR A 235 11.10 9.50 -10.24
CA TYR A 235 9.67 9.56 -9.97
C TYR A 235 9.29 10.87 -9.30
N TYR A 236 8.08 11.34 -9.56
CA TYR A 236 7.51 12.48 -8.87
C TYR A 236 6.25 12.12 -8.10
N LEU A 237 6.08 12.73 -6.93
CA LEU A 237 4.90 12.58 -6.09
C LEU A 237 3.72 13.32 -6.69
N ILE A 238 2.55 12.65 -6.77
CA ILE A 238 1.32 13.21 -7.31
C ILE A 238 0.18 13.32 -6.28
N GLY A 239 0.31 12.71 -5.13
CA GLY A 239 -0.69 12.79 -4.05
C GLY A 239 -0.68 11.61 -3.12
N CYS A 240 -1.61 11.68 -2.14
CA CYS A 240 -1.88 10.62 -1.18
C CYS A 240 -3.38 10.30 -1.15
N ASP A 241 -3.72 9.13 -0.59
CA ASP A 241 -5.11 8.87 -0.20
C ASP A 241 -5.54 9.77 0.97
N SER A 242 -6.86 9.92 1.15
CA SER A 242 -7.43 10.79 2.20
C SER A 242 -7.23 10.25 3.61
N THR A 243 -6.87 8.98 3.75
CA THR A 243 -6.66 8.35 5.06
C THR A 243 -5.28 8.57 5.63
N GLY A 244 -4.34 9.07 4.83
CA GLY A 244 -2.95 9.25 5.21
C GLY A 244 -2.21 7.91 5.35
N THR A 245 -2.44 7.00 4.38
CA THR A 245 -1.84 5.67 4.36
C THR A 245 -0.91 5.49 3.17
N ASN A 246 -1.40 5.76 1.94
CA ASN A 246 -0.65 5.52 0.72
C ASN A 246 -0.30 6.79 -0.05
N ALA A 247 0.91 6.86 -0.55
CA ALA A 247 1.41 7.88 -1.47
C ALA A 247 1.52 7.29 -2.89
N PHE A 248 1.24 8.15 -3.89
CA PHE A 248 1.26 7.79 -5.29
C PHE A 248 2.33 8.58 -6.05
N PHE A 249 3.12 7.87 -6.83
CA PHE A 249 4.19 8.44 -7.66
C PHE A 249 4.01 8.02 -9.10
N LEU A 250 4.38 8.91 -10.03
CA LEU A 250 4.54 8.60 -11.44
C LEU A 250 6.01 8.66 -11.84
N ARG A 251 6.40 7.81 -12.77
CA ARG A 251 7.73 7.86 -13.39
C ARG A 251 7.85 9.13 -14.23
N ASP A 252 9.03 9.74 -14.30
CA ASP A 252 9.26 11.06 -14.89
C ASP A 252 8.86 11.17 -16.38
N ASP A 253 8.85 10.05 -17.11
CA ASP A 253 8.40 9.99 -18.51
C ASP A 253 6.88 9.82 -18.68
N VAL A 254 6.15 9.61 -17.58
CA VAL A 254 4.69 9.47 -17.55
C VAL A 254 4.07 10.79 -17.09
N GLN A 255 3.18 11.36 -17.90
CA GLN A 255 2.53 12.62 -17.56
C GLN A 255 1.01 12.49 -17.67
N ILE A 256 0.31 13.16 -16.77
CA ILE A 256 -1.15 13.28 -16.77
C ILE A 256 -1.51 14.77 -16.75
N ASP A 257 -2.35 15.19 -17.68
CA ASP A 257 -2.85 16.56 -17.71
C ASP A 257 -3.57 16.88 -16.38
N ASN A 258 -3.23 18.03 -15.79
CA ASN A 258 -3.79 18.50 -14.50
C ASN A 258 -3.43 17.66 -13.26
N VAL A 259 -2.43 16.78 -13.34
CA VAL A 259 -1.83 16.08 -12.19
C VAL A 259 -0.36 16.44 -12.11
N PRO A 260 -0.02 17.61 -11.56
CA PRO A 260 1.37 18.06 -11.48
C PRO A 260 2.15 17.30 -10.39
N ALA A 261 3.46 17.34 -10.48
CA ALA A 261 4.33 17.03 -9.36
C ALA A 261 4.03 17.97 -8.19
N ILE A 262 3.87 17.42 -7.00
CA ILE A 262 3.62 18.18 -5.77
C ILE A 262 4.62 17.77 -4.68
N THR A 263 4.81 18.64 -3.71
CA THR A 263 5.68 18.37 -2.56
C THR A 263 5.00 17.48 -1.53
N ALA A 264 5.80 16.85 -0.67
CA ALA A 264 5.28 16.09 0.46
C ALA A 264 4.33 16.92 1.33
N ARG A 265 4.63 18.21 1.56
CA ARG A 265 3.77 19.12 2.34
C ARG A 265 2.41 19.36 1.67
N GLU A 266 2.34 19.49 0.34
CA GLU A 266 1.09 19.68 -0.40
C GLU A 266 0.27 18.38 -0.47
N ALA A 267 0.97 17.25 -0.66
CA ALA A 267 0.34 15.93 -0.75
C ALA A 267 -0.14 15.39 0.60
N PHE A 268 0.51 15.80 1.71
CA PHE A 268 0.32 15.22 3.02
C PHE A 268 -1.16 15.14 3.44
N ARG A 269 -1.53 13.98 3.96
CA ARG A 269 -2.82 13.75 4.63
C ARG A 269 -2.56 13.15 6.00
N PRO A 270 -3.15 13.72 7.07
CA PRO A 270 -2.98 13.19 8.40
C PRO A 270 -3.65 11.82 8.55
N HIS A 271 -3.13 10.99 9.44
CA HIS A 271 -3.65 9.65 9.65
C HIS A 271 -5.08 9.65 10.21
N ALA A 272 -6.06 9.38 9.36
CA ALA A 272 -7.50 9.50 9.67
C ALA A 272 -7.93 8.67 10.90
N ASN A 273 -7.36 7.46 11.07
CA ASN A 273 -7.68 6.61 12.23
C ASN A 273 -7.22 7.18 13.57
N TRP A 274 -6.14 7.97 13.61
CA TRP A 274 -5.67 8.61 14.83
C TRP A 274 -6.48 9.86 15.14
N LEU A 275 -6.75 10.67 14.13
CA LEU A 275 -7.65 11.82 14.27
C LEU A 275 -9.03 11.40 14.76
N GLY A 276 -9.59 10.33 14.20
CA GLY A 276 -10.86 9.76 14.63
C GLY A 276 -10.88 9.23 16.08
N ARG A 277 -9.70 9.14 16.72
CA ARG A 277 -9.54 8.81 18.15
C ARG A 277 -9.23 10.02 19.01
N GLY A 278 -9.23 11.21 18.45
CA GLY A 278 -8.90 12.45 19.13
C GLY A 278 -7.40 12.67 19.36
N ILE A 279 -6.52 11.98 18.63
CA ILE A 279 -5.07 12.17 18.69
C ILE A 279 -4.69 13.14 17.58
N SER A 280 -4.35 14.38 17.94
CA SER A 280 -3.97 15.42 16.98
C SER A 280 -2.64 15.10 16.28
N GLU A 281 -2.39 15.73 15.13
CA GLU A 281 -1.14 15.61 14.37
C GLU A 281 0.07 15.97 15.23
N ALA A 282 -0.03 17.03 16.03
CA ALA A 282 1.05 17.43 16.94
C ALA A 282 1.37 16.35 17.98
N GLN A 283 0.34 15.71 18.55
CA GLN A 283 0.52 14.61 19.50
C GLN A 283 1.10 13.36 18.82
N GLN A 284 0.71 13.09 17.57
CA GLN A 284 1.29 12.00 16.78
C GLN A 284 2.79 12.24 16.57
N LEU A 285 3.16 13.43 16.08
CA LEU A 285 4.55 13.78 15.82
C LEU A 285 5.40 13.77 17.10
N GLU A 286 4.90 14.33 18.21
CA GLU A 286 5.57 14.30 19.51
C GLU A 286 5.84 12.84 19.97
N PHE A 287 4.87 11.97 19.79
CA PHE A 287 5.01 10.55 20.12
C PHE A 287 6.04 9.85 19.22
N MET A 288 6.03 10.13 17.90
CA MET A 288 6.97 9.54 16.96
C MET A 288 8.41 9.99 17.19
N ARG A 289 8.64 11.25 17.61
CA ARG A 289 9.98 11.77 17.92
C ARG A 289 10.68 11.08 19.12
N GLN A 290 9.93 10.31 19.90
CA GLN A 290 10.49 9.51 20.99
C GLN A 290 10.95 8.12 20.51
N MET A 291 10.71 7.76 19.25
CA MET A 291 11.07 6.48 18.66
C MET A 291 12.38 6.60 17.86
N PRO A 292 13.14 5.51 17.70
CA PRO A 292 14.46 5.52 17.06
C PRO A 292 14.35 5.54 15.52
N TYR A 293 13.68 6.56 14.95
CA TYR A 293 13.72 6.80 13.52
C TYR A 293 15.11 7.28 13.09
N GLN A 294 15.48 6.93 11.87
CA GLN A 294 16.70 7.37 11.21
C GLN A 294 16.39 8.57 10.31
N ASP A 295 17.08 9.67 10.52
CA ASP A 295 17.04 10.83 9.61
C ASP A 295 17.68 10.49 8.26
N LEU A 296 17.12 11.10 7.18
CA LEU A 296 17.55 10.91 5.80
C LEU A 296 17.84 12.23 5.09
#